data_ecd108844bdf674fd7cb3bca15eb747f
#
_entry.id   ecd108844bdf674fd7cb3bca15eb747f
#
_cell.length_a   1.000
_cell.length_b   1.000
_cell.length_c   1.000
_cell.angle_alpha   90.00
_cell.angle_beta   90.00
_cell.angle_gamma   90.00
#
_symmetry.space_group_name_H-M   'P 1'
#
loop_
_entity.id
_entity.type
_entity.pdbx_description
1 polymer ?
#
loop_
_entity_poly.entity_id
_entity_poly.type
_entity_poly.pdbx_seq_one_letter_code
_entity_poly.pdbx_strand_id
1 'polypeptide(L)'
;GGAVSNSFTQTFIARAEDIDELGHVNNTVWVRWVQEIATAHWRAVAAPEHVDAFVWVVTRHEIDYRGNVGEGAEVTATTYIPGRPHGARFDRCVDFHDAAGKLLVAVRSTWAMLDKAS
;
A
#
# COMPACT_ATOMS: atom_id res chain seq x y z
N GLY A 1 1.35 22.74 7.22
CA GLY A 1 1.25 22.76 6.40
C GLY A 1 -0.06 22.31 6.79
N GLY A 2 -0.58 22.87 7.46
CA GLY A 2 -1.72 22.47 7.87
C GLY A 2 -2.47 21.49 7.05
N ALA A 3 -2.03 21.27 5.92
CA ALA A 3 -2.62 20.24 5.14
C ALA A 3 -2.48 18.94 5.89
N VAL A 4 -3.54 18.51 6.46
CA VAL A 4 -3.57 17.21 7.04
C VAL A 4 -3.30 16.26 5.90
N SER A 5 -2.13 15.76 5.90
CA SER A 5 -1.79 14.77 4.92
C SER A 5 -2.51 13.49 5.27
N ASN A 6 -3.44 13.08 4.44
CA ASN A 6 -4.02 11.76 4.54
C ASN A 6 -3.11 10.72 3.90
N SER A 7 -1.90 11.11 3.56
CA SER A 7 -0.95 10.21 2.92
C SER A 7 0.08 9.70 3.93
N PHE A 8 0.68 8.58 3.61
CA PHE A 8 1.72 7.94 4.39
C PHE A 8 2.74 7.37 3.42
N THR A 9 4.01 7.57 3.70
CA THR A 9 5.08 7.14 2.81
C THR A 9 5.99 6.14 3.51
N GLN A 10 6.40 5.11 2.77
CA GLN A 10 7.33 4.10 3.26
C GLN A 10 8.27 3.69 2.13
N THR A 11 9.53 3.46 2.45
CA THR A 11 10.52 3.02 1.48
C THR A 11 10.75 1.52 1.63
N PHE A 12 10.74 0.81 0.50
CA PHE A 12 11.06 -0.61 0.42
C PHE A 12 12.33 -0.80 -0.38
N ILE A 13 13.11 -1.80 -0.02
CA ILE A 13 14.30 -2.20 -0.78
C ILE A 13 14.00 -3.55 -1.41
N ALA A 14 14.15 -3.65 -2.73
CA ALA A 14 13.95 -4.92 -3.41
C ALA A 14 15.11 -5.86 -3.08
N ARG A 15 14.78 -7.00 -2.49
CA ARG A 15 15.77 -8.01 -2.08
C ARG A 15 15.85 -9.11 -3.12
N ALA A 16 16.90 -9.91 -3.06
CA ALA A 16 17.07 -11.02 -4.00
C ALA A 16 15.85 -11.93 -4.05
N GLU A 17 15.24 -12.21 -2.88
CA GLU A 17 14.06 -13.05 -2.78
C GLU A 17 12.80 -12.47 -3.41
N ASP A 18 12.81 -11.15 -3.67
CA ASP A 18 11.69 -10.43 -4.29
C ASP A 18 11.78 -10.41 -5.81
N ILE A 19 12.88 -10.89 -6.37
CA ILE A 19 13.17 -10.77 -7.79
C ILE A 19 12.85 -12.07 -8.52
N ASP A 20 12.18 -11.95 -9.67
CA ASP A 20 11.82 -13.10 -10.49
C ASP A 20 12.93 -13.43 -11.50
N GLU A 21 12.64 -14.43 -12.36
CA GLU A 21 13.61 -14.91 -13.36
C GLU A 21 14.05 -13.82 -14.36
N LEU A 22 13.22 -12.79 -14.55
CA LEU A 22 13.52 -11.72 -15.48
C LEU A 22 14.33 -10.60 -14.84
N GLY A 23 14.70 -10.74 -13.56
CA GLY A 23 15.43 -9.70 -12.84
C GLY A 23 14.57 -8.54 -12.38
N HIS A 24 13.26 -8.71 -12.33
CA HIS A 24 12.30 -7.71 -11.93
C HIS A 24 11.60 -8.12 -10.65
N VAL A 25 11.09 -7.13 -9.91
CA VAL A 25 10.27 -7.40 -8.73
C VAL A 25 9.05 -8.22 -9.14
N ASN A 26 8.84 -9.34 -8.47
CA ASN A 26 7.72 -10.23 -8.74
C ASN A 26 6.39 -9.53 -8.49
N ASN A 27 5.39 -9.79 -9.32
CA ASN A 27 4.07 -9.16 -9.19
C ASN A 27 3.45 -9.34 -7.81
N THR A 28 3.67 -10.49 -7.18
CA THR A 28 3.13 -10.76 -5.83
C THR A 28 3.77 -9.88 -4.76
N VAL A 29 4.99 -9.43 -4.98
CA VAL A 29 5.70 -8.56 -4.03
C VAL A 29 5.05 -7.19 -3.96
N TRP A 30 4.65 -6.63 -5.10
CA TRP A 30 3.94 -5.35 -5.13
C TRP A 30 2.68 -5.40 -4.28
N VAL A 31 1.91 -6.47 -4.38
CA VAL A 31 0.69 -6.66 -3.59
C VAL A 31 1.02 -6.76 -2.11
N ARG A 32 2.08 -7.49 -1.77
CA ARG A 32 2.53 -7.60 -0.37
C ARG A 32 2.91 -6.22 0.18
N TRP A 33 3.64 -5.42 -0.59
CA TRP A 33 4.03 -4.08 -0.18
C TRP A 33 2.82 -3.16 0.01
N VAL A 34 1.79 -3.30 -0.83
CA VAL A 34 0.52 -2.56 -0.64
C VAL A 34 -0.07 -2.87 0.73
N GLN A 35 -0.12 -4.15 1.09
CA GLN A 35 -0.67 -4.54 2.38
C GLN A 35 0.20 -4.05 3.54
N GLU A 36 1.50 -4.11 3.39
CA GLU A 36 2.42 -3.66 4.44
C GLU A 36 2.29 -2.16 4.71
N ILE A 37 2.25 -1.34 3.67
CA ILE A 37 2.12 0.11 3.87
C ILE A 37 0.72 0.48 4.38
N ALA A 38 -0.32 -0.23 3.94
CA ALA A 38 -1.67 0.01 4.44
C ALA A 38 -1.76 -0.28 5.93
N THR A 39 -1.18 -1.39 6.37
CA THR A 39 -1.13 -1.75 7.78
C THR A 39 -0.32 -0.75 8.60
N ALA A 40 0.84 -0.32 8.08
CA ALA A 40 1.67 0.65 8.76
C ALA A 40 0.95 1.99 8.93
N HIS A 41 0.24 2.43 7.90
CA HIS A 41 -0.54 3.67 7.95
C HIS A 41 -1.66 3.57 8.99
N TRP A 42 -2.40 2.47 8.97
CA TRP A 42 -3.48 2.25 9.93
C TRP A 42 -2.95 2.29 11.38
N ARG A 43 -1.86 1.60 11.64
CA ARG A 43 -1.26 1.59 12.99
C ARG A 43 -0.74 2.94 13.40
N ALA A 44 -0.33 3.78 12.47
CA ALA A 44 0.17 5.12 12.76
C ALA A 44 -0.94 6.09 13.12
N VAL A 45 -2.15 5.91 12.60
CA VAL A 45 -3.25 6.88 12.75
C VAL A 45 -4.38 6.40 13.64
N ALA A 46 -4.55 5.10 13.85
CA ALA A 46 -5.64 4.56 14.64
C ALA A 46 -5.26 4.46 16.12
N ALA A 47 -6.25 4.61 16.99
CA ALA A 47 -6.04 4.35 18.41
C ALA A 47 -5.75 2.87 18.62
N PRO A 48 -4.90 2.50 19.62
CA PRO A 48 -4.55 1.10 19.84
C PRO A 48 -5.74 0.15 19.99
N GLU A 49 -6.79 0.58 20.67
CA GLU A 49 -7.99 -0.23 20.82
C GLU A 49 -8.69 -0.50 19.49
N HIS A 50 -8.59 0.43 18.54
CA HIS A 50 -9.18 0.25 17.22
C HIS A 50 -8.34 -0.70 16.35
N VAL A 51 -7.03 -0.67 16.52
CA VAL A 51 -6.15 -1.59 15.78
C VAL A 51 -6.50 -3.04 16.10
N ASP A 52 -6.81 -3.32 17.36
CA ASP A 52 -7.12 -4.68 17.78
C ASP A 52 -8.59 -5.07 17.60
N ALA A 53 -9.50 -4.10 17.47
CA ALA A 53 -10.93 -4.37 17.43
C ALA A 53 -11.45 -4.70 16.02
N PHE A 54 -10.74 -4.33 14.99
CA PHE A 54 -11.21 -4.43 13.61
C PHE A 54 -10.26 -5.23 12.74
N VAL A 55 -10.84 -5.89 11.74
CA VAL A 55 -10.09 -6.59 10.69
C VAL A 55 -10.37 -5.88 9.38
N TRP A 56 -9.32 -5.63 8.61
CA TRP A 56 -9.42 -5.04 7.28
C TRP A 56 -9.31 -6.14 6.24
N VAL A 57 -10.26 -6.18 5.32
CA VAL A 57 -10.30 -7.16 4.25
C VAL A 57 -10.27 -6.44 2.92
N VAL A 58 -9.37 -6.86 2.04
CA VAL A 58 -9.33 -6.32 0.67
C VAL A 58 -10.35 -7.07 -0.15
N THR A 59 -11.22 -6.32 -0.81
CA THR A 59 -12.26 -6.91 -1.67
C THR A 59 -11.93 -6.75 -3.15
N ARG A 60 -11.01 -5.86 -3.49
CA ARG A 60 -10.65 -5.61 -4.89
C ARG A 60 -9.28 -4.92 -4.97
N HIS A 61 -8.49 -5.28 -5.98
CA HIS A 61 -7.29 -4.56 -6.38
C HIS A 61 -7.39 -4.20 -7.86
N GLU A 62 -7.03 -2.97 -8.20
CA GLU A 62 -6.72 -2.57 -9.56
C GLU A 62 -5.26 -2.16 -9.57
N ILE A 63 -4.45 -2.80 -10.39
CA ILE A 63 -3.02 -2.58 -10.43
C ILE A 63 -2.58 -2.22 -11.83
N ASP A 64 -1.92 -1.08 -11.96
CA ASP A 64 -1.39 -0.60 -13.23
C ASP A 64 0.13 -0.68 -13.16
N TYR A 65 0.71 -1.60 -13.92
CA TYR A 65 2.15 -1.83 -13.95
C TYR A 65 2.76 -0.97 -15.06
N ARG A 66 3.54 0.03 -14.69
CA ARG A 66 4.15 0.96 -15.65
C ARG A 66 5.65 0.81 -15.78
N GLY A 67 6.29 0.19 -14.79
CA GLY A 67 7.72 -0.02 -14.79
C GLY A 67 8.11 -1.06 -13.78
N ASN A 68 9.41 -1.28 -13.64
CA ASN A 68 9.92 -2.24 -12.68
C ASN A 68 11.34 -1.87 -12.28
N VAL A 69 11.86 -2.54 -11.28
CA VAL A 69 13.23 -2.36 -10.80
C VAL A 69 13.84 -3.71 -10.47
N GLY A 70 15.15 -3.73 -10.29
CA GLY A 70 15.88 -4.93 -9.94
C GLY A 70 16.28 -4.96 -8.48
N GLU A 71 17.08 -5.98 -8.15
CA GLU A 71 17.58 -6.18 -6.79
C GLU A 71 18.37 -4.97 -6.31
N GLY A 72 18.14 -4.60 -5.05
CA GLY A 72 18.84 -3.49 -4.42
C GLY A 72 18.21 -2.13 -4.66
N ALA A 73 17.22 -2.04 -5.54
CA ALA A 73 16.58 -0.77 -5.83
C ALA A 73 15.72 -0.29 -4.68
N GLU A 74 15.75 1.03 -4.46
CA GLU A 74 14.88 1.69 -3.50
C GLU A 74 13.57 2.05 -4.17
N VAL A 75 12.46 1.67 -3.54
CA VAL A 75 11.11 1.97 -4.02
C VAL A 75 10.37 2.73 -2.93
N THR A 76 9.88 3.91 -3.27
CA THR A 76 9.11 4.72 -2.34
C THR A 76 7.62 4.51 -2.62
N ALA A 77 6.91 4.03 -1.61
CA ALA A 77 5.47 3.86 -1.68
C ALA A 77 4.78 4.99 -0.94
N THR A 78 3.76 5.57 -1.56
CA THR A 78 2.92 6.57 -0.94
C THR A 78 1.48 6.08 -0.98
N THR A 79 0.84 5.97 0.17
CA THR A 79 -0.55 5.53 0.26
C THR A 79 -1.43 6.68 0.70
N TYR A 80 -2.65 6.73 0.15
CA TYR A 80 -3.62 7.77 0.49
C TYR A 80 -5.03 7.26 0.20
N ILE A 81 -6.00 7.94 0.79
CA ILE A 81 -7.41 7.61 0.58
C ILE A 81 -8.01 8.67 -0.32
N PRO A 82 -8.36 8.33 -1.58
CA PRO A 82 -8.74 9.32 -2.58
C PRO A 82 -10.12 9.94 -2.39
N GLY A 83 -10.97 9.32 -1.58
CA GLY A 83 -12.33 9.80 -1.41
C GLY A 83 -12.81 9.59 0.00
N ARG A 84 -14.12 9.65 0.18
CA ARG A 84 -14.73 9.41 1.48
C ARG A 84 -15.14 7.95 1.64
N PRO A 85 -15.05 7.42 2.87
CA PRO A 85 -15.56 6.07 3.11
C PRO A 85 -17.06 5.98 2.84
N HIS A 86 -17.47 4.81 2.40
CA HIS A 86 -18.89 4.48 2.21
C HIS A 86 -19.27 3.40 3.22
N GLY A 87 -19.75 3.84 4.40
CA GLY A 87 -19.99 2.92 5.49
C GLY A 87 -18.68 2.28 5.95
N ALA A 88 -18.61 0.95 5.93
CA ALA A 88 -17.42 0.22 6.32
C ALA A 88 -16.43 -0.01 5.16
N ARG A 89 -16.68 0.59 4.00
CA ARG A 89 -15.83 0.43 2.82
C ARG A 89 -15.13 1.72 2.47
N PHE A 90 -13.91 1.59 1.96
CA PHE A 90 -13.17 2.73 1.41
C PHE A 90 -12.16 2.24 0.37
N ASP A 91 -11.79 3.15 -0.52
CA ASP A 91 -10.72 2.89 -1.48
C ASP A 91 -9.42 3.46 -0.93
N ARG A 92 -8.33 2.76 -1.21
CA ARG A 92 -6.98 3.20 -0.87
C ARG A 92 -6.13 3.13 -2.13
N CYS A 93 -5.36 4.18 -2.36
CA CYS A 93 -4.39 4.19 -3.45
C CYS A 93 -2.98 4.03 -2.89
N VAL A 94 -2.13 3.35 -3.66
CA VAL A 94 -0.70 3.26 -3.36
C VAL A 94 0.05 3.50 -4.66
N ASP A 95 0.94 4.48 -4.66
CA ASP A 95 1.80 4.77 -5.80
C ASP A 95 3.24 4.42 -5.43
N PHE A 96 3.89 3.65 -6.30
CA PHE A 96 5.29 3.25 -6.11
C PHE A 96 6.16 4.01 -7.10
N HIS A 97 7.18 4.68 -6.58
CA HIS A 97 8.14 5.43 -7.40
C HIS A 97 9.55 4.90 -7.17
N ASP A 98 10.38 4.98 -8.20
CA ASP A 98 11.80 4.66 -8.04
C ASP A 98 12.57 5.84 -7.43
N ALA A 99 13.88 5.69 -7.24
CA ALA A 99 14.70 6.72 -6.62
C ALA A 99 14.77 8.01 -7.45
N ALA A 100 14.49 7.92 -8.74
CA ALA A 100 14.45 9.08 -9.63
C ALA A 100 13.06 9.74 -9.68
N GLY A 101 12.08 9.18 -9.00
CA GLY A 101 10.73 9.71 -8.98
C GLY A 101 9.82 9.21 -10.07
N LYS A 102 10.25 8.21 -10.82
CA LYS A 102 9.41 7.62 -11.87
C LYS A 102 8.36 6.71 -11.26
N LEU A 103 7.10 6.87 -11.69
CA LEU A 103 6.02 6.01 -11.26
C LEU A 103 6.20 4.61 -11.86
N LEU A 104 6.29 3.61 -10.99
CA LEU A 104 6.49 2.22 -11.38
C LEU A 104 5.18 1.43 -11.39
N VAL A 105 4.39 1.57 -10.33
CA VAL A 105 3.15 0.83 -10.16
C VAL A 105 2.16 1.74 -9.46
N ALA A 106 0.93 1.77 -9.96
CA ALA A 106 -0.17 2.50 -9.34
C ALA A 106 -1.25 1.49 -8.94
N VAL A 107 -1.68 1.52 -7.70
CA VAL A 107 -2.63 0.56 -7.15
C VAL A 107 -3.82 1.29 -6.56
N ARG A 108 -5.02 0.78 -6.85
CA ARG A 108 -6.24 1.19 -6.16
C ARG A 108 -6.88 -0.06 -5.58
N SER A 109 -7.10 -0.06 -4.28
CA SER A 109 -7.66 -1.20 -3.57
C SER A 109 -8.91 -0.78 -2.83
N THR A 110 -9.92 -1.65 -2.83
CA THR A 110 -11.13 -1.44 -2.02
C THR A 110 -11.03 -2.31 -0.78
N TRP A 111 -11.23 -1.71 0.37
CA TRP A 111 -11.12 -2.35 1.68
C TRP A 111 -12.46 -2.34 2.39
N ALA A 112 -12.73 -3.39 3.15
CA ALA A 112 -13.88 -3.46 4.04
C ALA A 112 -13.38 -3.69 5.46
N MET A 113 -13.96 -2.95 6.40
CA MET A 113 -13.63 -3.09 7.81
C MET A 113 -14.66 -3.99 8.49
N LEU A 114 -14.18 -5.00 9.18
CA LEU A 114 -15.01 -5.95 9.90
C LEU A 114 -14.70 -5.86 11.40
N ASP A 115 -15.75 -5.87 12.21
CA ASP A 115 -15.60 -5.89 13.67
C ASP A 115 -15.35 -7.32 14.12
N LYS A 116 -14.25 -7.54 14.84
CA LYS A 116 -13.91 -8.87 15.35
C LYS A 116 -14.93 -9.42 16.32
N ALA A 117 -15.68 -8.54 16.98
CA ALA A 117 -16.66 -8.94 17.99
C ALA A 117 -17.99 -9.40 17.41
N SER A 118 -18.23 -9.20 16.12
CA SER A 118 -19.52 -9.57 15.50
C SER A 118 -19.46 -10.89 14.75
#